data_77df574990aaae077b3a860cc262674e
#
_entry.id   77df574990aaae077b3a860cc262674e
#
_cell.length_a   1.000
_cell.length_b   1.000
_cell.length_c   1.000
_cell.angle_alpha   90.00
_cell.angle_beta   90.00
_cell.angle_gamma   90.00
#
_symmetry.space_group_name_H-M   'P 1'
#
loop_
_entity.id
_entity.type
_entity.pdbx_description
1 polymer ?
#
loop_
_entity_poly.entity_id
_entity_poly.type
_entity_poly.pdbx_seq_one_letter_code
_entity_poly.pdbx_strand_id
1 'polypeptide(L)'
;MAILTTIALGVAQLFAVATKSNLGAKGQTSTTLLATQKMEQLRGLSWGFDTSGMGLPLSDTTTDLTVDPPTNGGTGLNPSPGGTLQANTAGFADFLDQYGNWVGTGSTPPPTAVYIRRWSIEPLPTNPNNTLVFQVLVTKVVTEQLRAAGAGGTRWRLHDDAWVVTVKTRKSQ
;
A
#
# COMPACT_ATOMS: atom_id res chain seq x y z
N MET A 1 -40.81 34.33 0.24
CA MET A 1 -39.79 33.84 1.18
C MET A 1 -39.55 32.35 1.03
N ALA A 2 -40.55 31.46 0.94
CA ALA A 2 -40.34 30.00 0.84
C ALA A 2 -39.47 29.56 -0.36
N ILE A 3 -39.60 30.16 -1.54
CA ILE A 3 -38.81 29.77 -2.74
C ILE A 3 -37.33 30.09 -2.58
N LEU A 4 -36.97 31.21 -1.98
CA LEU A 4 -35.58 31.59 -1.73
C LEU A 4 -34.89 30.66 -0.74
N THR A 5 -35.58 30.20 0.29
CA THR A 5 -35.05 29.25 1.28
C THR A 5 -34.84 27.86 0.66
N THR A 6 -35.71 27.42 -0.22
CA THR A 6 -35.59 26.12 -0.91
C THR A 6 -34.40 26.12 -1.87
N ILE A 7 -34.18 27.22 -2.62
CA ILE A 7 -33.05 27.38 -3.53
C ILE A 7 -31.72 27.40 -2.72
N ALA A 8 -31.65 28.17 -1.62
CA ALA A 8 -30.48 28.24 -0.78
C ALA A 8 -30.13 26.90 -0.17
N LEU A 9 -31.11 26.12 0.29
CA LEU A 9 -30.90 24.78 0.82
C LEU A 9 -30.36 23.81 -0.26
N GLY A 10 -30.90 23.86 -1.48
CA GLY A 10 -30.45 23.05 -2.60
C GLY A 10 -28.99 23.34 -2.99
N VAL A 11 -28.62 24.62 -3.05
CA VAL A 11 -27.25 25.04 -3.32
C VAL A 11 -26.27 24.56 -2.21
N ALA A 12 -26.66 24.69 -0.94
CA ALA A 12 -25.86 24.22 0.18
C ALA A 12 -25.61 22.70 0.13
N GLN A 13 -26.64 21.92 -0.23
CA GLN A 13 -26.48 20.46 -0.40
C GLN A 13 -25.57 20.12 -1.57
N LEU A 14 -25.62 20.82 -2.70
CA LEU A 14 -24.73 20.63 -3.83
C LEU A 14 -23.26 20.92 -3.45
N PHE A 15 -23.01 22.00 -2.71
CA PHE A 15 -21.68 22.31 -2.21
C PHE A 15 -21.15 21.24 -1.26
N ALA A 16 -21.98 20.72 -0.36
CA ALA A 16 -21.59 19.64 0.56
C ALA A 16 -21.22 18.36 -0.19
N VAL A 17 -22.00 17.97 -1.20
CA VAL A 17 -21.72 16.80 -2.05
C VAL A 17 -20.44 17.01 -2.87
N ALA A 18 -20.27 18.17 -3.49
CA ALA A 18 -19.09 18.49 -4.28
C ALA A 18 -17.81 18.46 -3.42
N THR A 19 -17.84 19.04 -2.21
CA THR A 19 -16.72 19.03 -1.28
C THR A 19 -16.37 17.61 -0.85
N LYS A 20 -17.36 16.79 -0.51
CA LYS A 20 -17.14 15.39 -0.13
C LYS A 20 -16.54 14.58 -1.28
N SER A 21 -17.03 14.79 -2.51
CA SER A 21 -16.49 14.13 -3.70
C SER A 21 -15.03 14.52 -3.95
N ASN A 22 -14.69 15.81 -3.85
CA ASN A 22 -13.31 16.29 -4.01
C ASN A 22 -12.36 15.73 -2.95
N LEU A 23 -12.80 15.67 -1.69
CA LEU A 23 -11.99 15.07 -0.60
C LEU A 23 -11.75 13.57 -0.83
N GLY A 24 -12.77 12.85 -1.31
CA GLY A 24 -12.67 11.44 -1.69
C GLY A 24 -11.67 11.23 -2.84
N ALA A 25 -11.79 12.01 -3.91
CA ALA A 25 -10.89 11.95 -5.07
C ALA A 25 -9.43 12.24 -4.69
N LYS A 26 -9.19 13.28 -3.86
CA LYS A 26 -7.87 13.60 -3.34
C LYS A 26 -7.31 12.45 -2.50
N GLY A 27 -8.11 11.85 -1.64
CA GLY A 27 -7.73 10.70 -0.82
C GLY A 27 -7.29 9.51 -1.67
N GLN A 28 -8.06 9.16 -2.69
CA GLN A 28 -7.78 8.07 -3.61
C GLN A 28 -6.52 8.31 -4.45
N THR A 29 -6.30 9.53 -4.92
CA THR A 29 -5.08 9.90 -5.64
C THR A 29 -3.85 9.74 -4.76
N SER A 30 -3.91 10.22 -3.51
CA SER A 30 -2.79 10.09 -2.56
C SER A 30 -2.48 8.62 -2.26
N THR A 31 -3.47 7.80 -1.93
CA THR A 31 -3.24 6.38 -1.63
C THR A 31 -2.69 5.62 -2.84
N THR A 32 -3.16 5.93 -4.06
CA THR A 32 -2.64 5.33 -5.30
C THR A 32 -1.19 5.71 -5.54
N LEU A 33 -0.83 6.98 -5.36
CA LEU A 33 0.56 7.44 -5.50
C LEU A 33 1.49 6.72 -4.53
N LEU A 34 1.10 6.63 -3.25
CA LEU A 34 1.88 5.95 -2.20
C LEU A 34 2.02 4.44 -2.47
N ALA A 35 0.97 3.81 -3.01
CA ALA A 35 1.01 2.40 -3.41
C ALA A 35 1.97 2.18 -4.59
N THR A 36 1.91 3.05 -5.59
CA THR A 36 2.81 2.99 -6.75
C THR A 36 4.26 3.21 -6.34
N GLN A 37 4.53 4.18 -5.46
CA GLN A 37 5.88 4.43 -4.94
C GLN A 37 6.47 3.18 -4.28
N LYS A 38 5.73 2.50 -3.40
CA LYS A 38 6.20 1.25 -2.78
C LYS A 38 6.39 0.13 -3.81
N MET A 39 5.49 0.04 -4.76
CA MET A 39 5.59 -0.95 -5.83
C MET A 39 6.87 -0.77 -6.64
N GLU A 40 7.27 0.48 -6.94
CA GLU A 40 8.52 0.75 -7.65
C GLU A 40 9.75 0.43 -6.79
N GLN A 41 9.71 0.66 -5.47
CA GLN A 41 10.77 0.21 -4.56
C GLN A 41 10.93 -1.33 -4.62
N LEU A 42 9.83 -2.10 -4.54
CA LEU A 42 9.85 -3.56 -4.66
C LEU A 42 10.39 -4.03 -6.02
N ARG A 43 9.97 -3.36 -7.10
CA ARG A 43 10.44 -3.68 -8.46
C ARG A 43 11.91 -3.34 -8.67
N GLY A 44 12.43 -2.35 -7.96
CA GLY A 44 13.85 -1.95 -7.99
C GLY A 44 14.81 -2.98 -7.41
N LEU A 45 14.36 -3.85 -6.50
CA LEU A 45 15.21 -4.87 -5.89
C LEU A 45 15.67 -5.91 -6.92
N SER A 46 16.86 -6.47 -6.72
CA SER A 46 17.44 -7.46 -7.63
C SER A 46 16.65 -8.77 -7.61
N TRP A 47 16.22 -9.22 -8.79
CA TRP A 47 15.57 -10.50 -9.03
C TRP A 47 15.99 -11.00 -10.41
N GLY A 48 17.06 -11.77 -10.48
CA GLY A 48 17.64 -12.18 -11.76
C GLY A 48 18.58 -13.37 -11.59
N PHE A 49 19.52 -13.46 -12.50
CA PHE A 49 20.64 -14.42 -12.45
C PHE A 49 21.95 -13.64 -12.38
N ASP A 50 22.98 -14.27 -11.86
CA ASP A 50 24.32 -13.69 -11.80
C ASP A 50 24.87 -13.42 -13.22
N THR A 51 25.72 -12.40 -13.32
CA THR A 51 26.37 -12.02 -14.58
C THR A 51 27.64 -12.82 -14.88
N SER A 52 28.02 -13.75 -14.00
CA SER A 52 29.24 -14.56 -14.14
C SER A 52 29.12 -15.71 -15.15
N GLY A 53 27.95 -15.89 -15.76
CA GLY A 53 27.68 -16.95 -16.72
C GLY A 53 27.39 -18.32 -16.09
N MET A 54 27.33 -18.40 -14.75
CA MET A 54 27.00 -19.64 -14.03
C MET A 54 25.48 -19.87 -13.91
N GLY A 55 24.66 -18.87 -14.26
CA GLY A 55 23.19 -18.96 -14.18
C GLY A 55 22.64 -19.12 -12.77
N LEU A 56 23.38 -18.68 -11.75
CA LEU A 56 22.94 -18.78 -10.36
C LEU A 56 21.86 -17.73 -10.07
N PRO A 57 20.75 -18.10 -9.38
CA PRO A 57 19.73 -17.16 -9.00
C PRO A 57 20.27 -16.07 -8.08
N LEU A 58 20.04 -14.81 -8.43
CA LEU A 58 20.39 -13.64 -7.63
C LEU A 58 19.10 -12.97 -7.16
N SER A 59 18.94 -12.85 -5.85
CA SER A 59 17.78 -12.20 -5.23
C SER A 59 18.25 -11.31 -4.10
N ASP A 60 17.69 -10.11 -4.03
CA ASP A 60 17.83 -9.26 -2.84
C ASP A 60 16.92 -9.81 -1.73
N THR A 61 17.52 -10.31 -0.66
CA THR A 61 16.82 -10.87 0.51
C THR A 61 17.11 -10.11 1.79
N THR A 62 17.79 -8.96 1.71
CA THR A 62 18.34 -8.25 2.86
C THR A 62 17.94 -6.78 2.95
N THR A 63 17.43 -6.19 1.89
CA THR A 63 16.99 -4.78 1.93
C THR A 63 15.77 -4.61 2.86
N ASP A 64 15.87 -3.66 3.78
CA ASP A 64 14.75 -3.25 4.62
C ASP A 64 13.93 -2.18 3.90
N LEU A 65 12.75 -2.58 3.45
CA LEU A 65 11.78 -1.70 2.81
C LEU A 65 10.78 -1.07 3.79
N THR A 66 10.89 -1.38 5.09
CA THR A 66 9.99 -0.80 6.10
C THR A 66 10.43 0.58 6.55
N VAL A 67 11.59 1.04 6.10
CA VAL A 67 12.16 2.37 6.37
C VAL A 67 12.35 3.15 5.06
N ASP A 68 12.41 4.46 5.14
CA ASP A 68 12.64 5.33 4.00
C ASP A 68 13.71 6.38 4.35
N PRO A 69 14.87 6.41 3.68
CA PRO A 69 15.27 5.53 2.57
C PRO A 69 15.53 4.08 3.01
N PRO A 70 15.39 3.10 2.09
CA PRO A 70 15.66 1.69 2.38
C PRO A 70 17.08 1.45 2.91
N THR A 71 17.21 0.53 3.86
CA THR A 71 18.51 0.15 4.49
C THR A 71 18.73 -1.36 4.38
N ASN A 72 19.82 -1.86 4.95
CA ASN A 72 20.08 -3.30 5.07
C ASN A 72 19.48 -3.87 6.36
N GLY A 73 19.25 -5.18 6.38
CA GLY A 73 18.79 -5.91 7.57
C GLY A 73 17.27 -6.19 7.57
N GLY A 74 16.63 -6.02 6.43
CA GLY A 74 15.21 -6.33 6.24
C GLY A 74 14.94 -7.69 5.60
N THR A 75 13.79 -7.80 4.98
CA THR A 75 13.28 -9.03 4.36
C THR A 75 13.52 -9.10 2.85
N GLY A 76 13.85 -7.99 2.20
CA GLY A 76 14.04 -7.90 0.75
C GLY A 76 12.88 -8.50 -0.02
N LEU A 77 13.19 -9.40 -0.95
CA LEU A 77 12.21 -10.14 -1.75
C LEU A 77 11.85 -11.53 -1.17
N ASN A 78 12.14 -11.78 0.10
CA ASN A 78 11.66 -13.00 0.74
C ASN A 78 10.13 -13.07 0.71
N PRO A 79 9.55 -14.27 0.51
CA PRO A 79 8.10 -14.44 0.55
C PRO A 79 7.49 -13.94 1.86
N SER A 80 6.40 -13.22 1.75
CA SER A 80 5.66 -12.70 2.91
C SER A 80 4.84 -13.78 3.59
N PRO A 81 4.62 -13.70 4.92
CA PRO A 81 3.62 -14.54 5.60
C PRO A 81 2.21 -14.33 5.05
N GLY A 82 1.37 -15.34 5.18
CA GLY A 82 -0.05 -15.21 4.84
C GLY A 82 -0.74 -14.11 5.66
N GLY A 83 -1.69 -13.40 5.04
CA GLY A 83 -2.45 -12.36 5.74
C GLY A 83 -1.76 -11.01 5.88
N THR A 84 -0.61 -10.81 5.24
CA THR A 84 0.20 -9.57 5.34
C THR A 84 -0.55 -8.31 4.87
N LEU A 85 -1.48 -8.43 3.93
CA LEU A 85 -2.29 -7.29 3.50
C LEU A 85 -3.44 -6.96 4.47
N GLN A 86 -3.83 -7.89 5.33
CA GLN A 86 -4.92 -7.73 6.30
C GLN A 86 -4.44 -7.26 7.68
N ALA A 87 -3.16 -7.47 8.01
CA ALA A 87 -2.58 -7.11 9.29
C ALA A 87 -1.22 -6.42 9.11
N ASN A 88 -0.82 -5.62 10.11
CA ASN A 88 0.52 -5.01 10.12
C ASN A 88 1.55 -6.07 10.51
N THR A 89 2.15 -6.69 9.51
CA THR A 89 3.16 -7.72 9.68
C THR A 89 4.55 -7.10 9.69
N ALA A 90 5.38 -7.44 10.66
CA ALA A 90 6.78 -6.97 10.73
C ALA A 90 7.53 -7.31 9.43
N GLY A 91 8.27 -6.36 8.88
CA GLY A 91 8.97 -6.49 7.61
C GLY A 91 8.13 -6.21 6.36
N PHE A 92 6.79 -6.06 6.50
CA PHE A 92 5.86 -5.92 5.37
C PHE A 92 4.81 -4.82 5.57
N ALA A 93 5.06 -3.90 6.50
CA ALA A 93 4.22 -2.73 6.73
C ALA A 93 5.05 -1.52 7.15
N ASP A 94 4.66 -0.36 6.66
CA ASP A 94 5.16 0.94 7.11
C ASP A 94 4.03 1.96 7.24
N PHE A 95 4.33 3.07 7.91
CA PHE A 95 3.38 4.13 8.22
C PHE A 95 3.88 5.46 7.68
N LEU A 96 2.96 6.23 7.12
CA LEU A 96 3.25 7.52 6.51
C LEU A 96 2.36 8.61 7.09
N ASP A 97 2.87 9.84 7.15
CA ASP A 97 2.11 11.02 7.52
C ASP A 97 1.19 11.51 6.40
N GLN A 98 0.51 12.65 6.62
CA GLN A 98 -0.39 13.25 5.63
C GLN A 98 0.31 13.73 4.35
N TYR A 99 1.62 13.92 4.39
CA TYR A 99 2.45 14.35 3.25
C TYR A 99 3.11 13.18 2.52
N GLY A 100 2.96 11.96 3.05
CA GLY A 100 3.58 10.76 2.52
C GLY A 100 4.99 10.51 3.03
N ASN A 101 5.45 11.24 4.06
CA ASN A 101 6.73 10.98 4.70
C ASN A 101 6.61 9.78 5.63
N TRP A 102 7.69 9.00 5.68
CA TRP A 102 7.78 7.86 6.59
C TRP A 102 7.81 8.32 8.06
N VAL A 103 7.01 7.66 8.91
CA VAL A 103 6.92 7.97 10.35
C VAL A 103 7.11 6.74 11.24
N GLY A 104 7.25 5.56 10.65
CA GLY A 104 7.52 4.36 11.42
C GLY A 104 7.11 3.07 10.74
N THR A 105 7.34 1.96 11.44
CA THR A 105 6.99 0.59 11.03
C THR A 105 6.54 -0.21 12.26
N GLY A 106 6.05 -1.43 12.03
CA GLY A 106 5.67 -2.36 13.11
C GLY A 106 4.18 -2.69 13.11
N SER A 107 3.67 -3.18 14.25
CA SER A 107 2.28 -3.64 14.37
C SER A 107 1.29 -2.53 14.65
N THR A 108 1.74 -1.44 15.28
CA THR A 108 0.86 -0.34 15.72
C THR A 108 1.27 0.97 15.06
N PRO A 109 0.35 1.65 14.36
CA PRO A 109 0.64 2.95 13.78
C PRO A 109 0.98 3.99 14.86
N PRO A 110 2.04 4.80 14.68
CA PRO A 110 2.29 5.93 15.55
C PRO A 110 1.19 6.99 15.43
N PRO A 111 1.03 7.90 16.42
CA PRO A 111 -0.04 8.91 16.41
C PRO A 111 -0.01 9.87 15.22
N THR A 112 1.15 10.07 14.61
CA THR A 112 1.35 10.92 13.42
C THR A 112 1.02 10.23 12.11
N ALA A 113 0.79 8.91 12.13
CA ALA A 113 0.48 8.15 10.93
C ALA A 113 -0.92 8.47 10.42
N VAL A 114 -1.02 8.74 9.12
CA VAL A 114 -2.27 8.92 8.38
C VAL A 114 -2.54 7.75 7.44
N TYR A 115 -1.48 7.18 6.88
CA TYR A 115 -1.57 6.04 5.96
C TYR A 115 -0.82 4.83 6.52
N ILE A 116 -1.39 3.65 6.27
CA ILE A 116 -0.78 2.35 6.47
C ILE A 116 -0.51 1.79 5.08
N ARG A 117 0.73 1.42 4.82
CA ARG A 117 1.16 0.81 3.58
C ARG A 117 1.63 -0.61 3.87
N ARG A 118 0.95 -1.60 3.31
CA ARG A 118 1.24 -3.03 3.47
C ARG A 118 1.59 -3.63 2.12
N TRP A 119 2.48 -4.60 2.11
CA TRP A 119 2.80 -5.31 0.88
C TRP A 119 2.93 -6.81 1.12
N SER A 120 2.66 -7.58 0.07
CA SER A 120 2.93 -9.01 0.03
C SER A 120 3.82 -9.36 -1.16
N ILE A 121 4.65 -10.37 -0.96
CA ILE A 121 5.54 -10.96 -1.93
C ILE A 121 5.25 -12.45 -1.95
N GLU A 122 4.70 -12.94 -3.05
CA GLU A 122 4.26 -14.34 -3.15
C GLU A 122 4.87 -14.98 -4.42
N PRO A 123 5.54 -16.14 -4.29
CA PRO A 123 5.93 -16.91 -5.46
C PRO A 123 4.70 -17.31 -6.26
N LEU A 124 4.75 -17.16 -7.58
CA LEU A 124 3.65 -17.60 -8.45
C LEU A 124 3.56 -19.14 -8.42
N PRO A 125 2.43 -19.76 -8.03
CA PRO A 125 2.34 -21.22 -7.86
C PRO A 125 2.74 -22.05 -9.07
N THR A 126 2.51 -21.52 -10.29
CA THR A 126 2.87 -22.19 -11.54
C THR A 126 4.33 -22.04 -11.93
N ASN A 127 5.07 -21.09 -11.33
CA ASN A 127 6.50 -20.85 -11.57
C ASN A 127 7.18 -20.21 -10.35
N PRO A 128 7.23 -20.89 -9.20
CA PRO A 128 7.61 -20.29 -7.93
C PRO A 128 9.07 -19.83 -7.85
N ASN A 129 9.96 -20.46 -8.61
CA ASN A 129 11.39 -20.16 -8.57
C ASN A 129 11.78 -18.94 -9.42
N ASN A 130 10.94 -18.58 -10.40
CA ASN A 130 11.28 -17.55 -11.38
C ASN A 130 10.31 -16.37 -11.42
N THR A 131 9.17 -16.46 -10.73
CA THR A 131 8.12 -15.44 -10.81
C THR A 131 7.58 -15.10 -9.45
N LEU A 132 7.59 -13.81 -9.11
CA LEU A 132 7.01 -13.25 -7.90
C LEU A 132 5.80 -12.38 -8.25
N VAL A 133 4.76 -12.50 -7.44
CA VAL A 133 3.60 -11.58 -7.45
C VAL A 133 3.80 -10.60 -6.30
N PHE A 134 3.80 -9.32 -6.62
CA PHE A 134 3.85 -8.23 -5.64
C PHE A 134 2.47 -7.62 -5.51
N GLN A 135 2.05 -7.39 -4.30
CA GLN A 135 0.81 -6.67 -4.01
C GLN A 135 1.12 -5.58 -2.98
N VAL A 136 0.63 -4.39 -3.21
CA VAL A 136 0.74 -3.26 -2.27
C VAL A 136 -0.65 -2.72 -1.99
N LEU A 137 -0.99 -2.61 -0.73
CA LEU A 137 -2.24 -2.05 -0.23
C LEU A 137 -1.93 -0.83 0.64
N VAL A 138 -2.53 0.31 0.30
CA VAL A 138 -2.47 1.53 1.11
C VAL A 138 -3.86 1.86 1.62
N THR A 139 -3.98 2.02 2.93
CA THR A 139 -5.22 2.37 3.63
C THR A 139 -4.99 3.56 4.56
N LYS A 140 -6.04 4.27 4.92
CA LYS A 140 -5.95 5.31 5.97
C LYS A 140 -6.08 4.68 7.36
N VAL A 141 -5.31 5.17 8.33
CA VAL A 141 -5.38 4.73 9.74
C VAL A 141 -6.80 4.84 10.29
N VAL A 142 -7.48 5.95 10.04
CA VAL A 142 -8.88 6.17 10.48
C VAL A 142 -9.82 5.11 9.88
N THR A 143 -9.62 4.75 8.63
CA THR A 143 -10.39 3.72 7.93
C THR A 143 -10.22 2.34 8.58
N GLU A 144 -8.98 1.98 8.95
CA GLU A 144 -8.70 0.74 9.67
C GLU A 144 -9.32 0.72 11.08
N GLN A 145 -9.26 1.83 11.79
CA GLN A 145 -9.89 1.94 13.11
C GLN A 145 -11.42 1.77 13.02
N LEU A 146 -12.06 2.37 12.03
CA LEU A 146 -13.50 2.20 11.79
C LEU A 146 -13.85 0.74 11.41
N ARG A 147 -13.00 0.09 10.64
CA ARG A 147 -13.14 -1.33 10.29
C ARG A 147 -13.01 -2.22 11.52
N ALA A 148 -12.01 -1.98 12.36
CA ALA A 148 -11.80 -2.70 13.61
C ALA A 148 -12.95 -2.50 14.61
N ALA A 149 -13.59 -1.33 14.63
CA ALA A 149 -14.76 -1.03 15.43
C ALA A 149 -16.09 -1.60 14.86
N GLY A 150 -16.04 -2.35 13.75
CA GLY A 150 -17.23 -2.93 13.12
C GLY A 150 -18.10 -1.94 12.33
N ALA A 151 -17.71 -0.67 12.27
CA ALA A 151 -18.48 0.37 11.58
C ALA A 151 -18.41 0.27 10.04
N GLY A 152 -17.47 -0.49 9.50
CA GLY A 152 -17.24 -0.63 8.06
C GLY A 152 -17.86 -1.86 7.39
N GLY A 153 -18.58 -2.70 8.13
CA GLY A 153 -19.08 -3.98 7.61
C GLY A 153 -17.94 -4.96 7.26
N THR A 154 -18.30 -6.08 6.62
CA THR A 154 -17.37 -7.14 6.20
C THR A 154 -16.52 -6.79 4.97
N ARG A 155 -16.59 -5.58 4.44
CA ARG A 155 -15.80 -5.18 3.28
C ARG A 155 -14.34 -4.98 3.72
N TRP A 156 -13.48 -5.84 3.26
CA TRP A 156 -12.04 -5.75 3.52
C TRP A 156 -11.34 -4.62 2.72
N ARG A 157 -12.09 -3.98 1.80
CA ARG A 157 -11.65 -2.80 1.03
C ARG A 157 -12.68 -1.70 1.08
N LEU A 158 -12.22 -0.47 1.23
CA LEU A 158 -13.03 0.74 1.08
C LEU A 158 -12.63 1.48 -0.21
N HIS A 159 -13.47 2.40 -0.65
CA HIS A 159 -13.24 3.15 -1.90
C HIS A 159 -11.98 4.04 -1.86
N ASP A 160 -11.49 4.40 -0.67
CA ASP A 160 -10.28 5.19 -0.46
C ASP A 160 -9.00 4.33 -0.40
N ASP A 161 -9.13 3.00 -0.38
CA ASP A 161 -7.99 2.08 -0.36
C ASP A 161 -7.41 1.97 -1.77
N ALA A 162 -6.08 2.03 -1.90
CA ALA A 162 -5.39 1.73 -3.13
C ALA A 162 -4.73 0.36 -3.05
N TRP A 163 -4.97 -0.47 -4.04
CA TRP A 163 -4.32 -1.77 -4.18
C TRP A 163 -3.73 -1.93 -5.57
N VAL A 164 -2.43 -2.13 -5.61
CA VAL A 164 -1.67 -2.31 -6.83
C VAL A 164 -1.07 -3.71 -6.82
N VAL A 165 -1.16 -4.40 -7.95
CA VAL A 165 -0.61 -5.74 -8.15
C VAL A 165 0.29 -5.74 -9.36
N THR A 166 1.44 -6.40 -9.26
CA THR A 166 2.34 -6.62 -10.38
C THR A 166 3.02 -7.98 -10.28
N VAL A 167 3.60 -8.41 -11.39
CA VAL A 167 4.36 -9.65 -11.49
C VAL A 167 5.79 -9.31 -11.91
N LYS A 168 6.77 -9.94 -11.27
CA LYS A 168 8.19 -9.81 -11.61
C LYS A 168 8.76 -11.19 -11.91
N THR A 169 9.26 -11.37 -13.13
CA THR A 169 9.96 -12.59 -13.55
C THR A 169 11.47 -12.37 -13.47
N ARG A 170 12.24 -13.43 -13.21
CA ARG A 170 13.69 -13.39 -13.38
C ARG A 170 14.01 -13.10 -14.82
N LYS A 171 14.96 -12.20 -15.05
CA LYS A 171 15.47 -11.97 -16.40
C LYS A 171 16.23 -13.23 -16.82
N SER A 172 15.87 -13.77 -17.99
CA SER A 172 16.74 -14.74 -18.68
C SER A 172 18.05 -14.05 -19.04
N GLN A 173 19.15 -14.78 -18.99
CA GLN A 173 20.42 -14.34 -19.55
C GLN A 173 20.32 -14.31 -21.09
#